data_fb89a45b4a6e64080dd180ee9059ee80
#
_entry.id   fb89a45b4a6e64080dd180ee9059ee80
#
_cell.length_a   1.000
_cell.length_b   1.000
_cell.length_c   1.000
_cell.angle_alpha   90.00
_cell.angle_beta   90.00
_cell.angle_gamma   90.00
#
_symmetry.space_group_name_H-M   'P 1'
#
loop_
_entity.id
_entity.type
_entity.pdbx_description
1 polymer ?
#
loop_
_entity_poly.entity_id
_entity_poly.type
_entity_poly.pdbx_seq_one_letter_code
_entity_poly.pdbx_strand_id
1 'polypeptide(L)'
;MREKIESVCLERYGVKNPAVLDEVKEKAKQTCLKRFGVTSSMNQETIDKIHDAKKKNGSYGKSKEEDAIYGALVTKFGVDDIERQYKDERYPFRCDFYIKSLDLFIEYNGFWSHNFHAYDPNSEIDKQTIAEWKAMYESGHDHYKNSLRVWTVTDPLKRQTAKENNLNFVELWNLKEALEFVKTL
;
A
#
# COMPACT_ATOMS: atom_id res chain seq x y z
N MET A 1 -20.20 15.75 -18.89
CA MET A 1 -21.14 15.09 -17.94
C MET A 1 -20.81 15.40 -16.50
N ARG A 2 -19.55 15.33 -16.04
CA ARG A 2 -19.12 15.63 -14.68
C ARG A 2 -19.41 17.07 -14.26
N GLU A 3 -19.08 18.05 -15.09
CA GLU A 3 -19.31 19.48 -14.82
C GLU A 3 -20.81 19.83 -14.62
N LYS A 4 -21.71 19.19 -15.38
CA LYS A 4 -23.16 19.33 -15.18
C LYS A 4 -23.62 18.82 -13.81
N ILE A 5 -23.06 17.69 -13.36
CA ILE A 5 -23.39 17.13 -12.05
C ILE A 5 -22.88 18.04 -10.93
N GLU A 6 -21.64 18.53 -11.05
CA GLU A 6 -21.04 19.46 -10.09
C GLU A 6 -21.83 20.76 -10.00
N SER A 7 -22.29 21.33 -11.12
CA SER A 7 -23.13 22.54 -11.17
C SER A 7 -24.45 22.33 -10.44
N VAL A 8 -25.15 21.23 -10.71
CA VAL A 8 -26.40 20.89 -10.04
C VAL A 8 -26.20 20.65 -8.52
N CYS A 9 -25.09 20.02 -8.15
CA CYS A 9 -24.77 19.81 -6.75
C CYS A 9 -24.47 21.12 -6.02
N LEU A 10 -23.73 22.04 -6.65
CA LEU A 10 -23.45 23.38 -6.13
C LEU A 10 -24.73 24.18 -5.90
N GLU A 11 -25.65 24.17 -6.90
CA GLU A 11 -26.94 24.86 -6.81
C GLU A 11 -27.83 24.31 -5.69
N ARG A 12 -27.89 22.98 -5.52
CA ARG A 12 -28.80 22.34 -4.54
C ARG A 12 -28.26 22.24 -3.14
N TYR A 13 -26.96 22.06 -3.00
CA TYR A 13 -26.31 21.68 -1.74
C TYR A 13 -25.19 22.62 -1.32
N GLY A 14 -24.85 23.62 -2.14
CA GLY A 14 -23.75 24.54 -1.88
C GLY A 14 -22.34 23.92 -1.98
N VAL A 15 -22.25 22.65 -2.42
CA VAL A 15 -20.98 21.90 -2.55
C VAL A 15 -20.98 21.10 -3.85
N LYS A 16 -19.80 20.91 -4.44
CA LYS A 16 -19.65 20.12 -5.68
C LYS A 16 -19.97 18.63 -5.48
N ASN A 17 -19.79 18.12 -4.28
CA ASN A 17 -20.07 16.72 -3.93
C ASN A 17 -20.82 16.66 -2.60
N PRO A 18 -22.12 16.30 -2.60
CA PRO A 18 -22.91 16.21 -1.37
C PRO A 18 -22.38 15.20 -0.33
N ALA A 19 -21.59 14.22 -0.75
CA ALA A 19 -21.00 13.23 0.17
C ALA A 19 -20.02 13.84 1.20
N VAL A 20 -19.55 15.08 0.98
CA VAL A 20 -18.71 15.79 1.96
C VAL A 20 -19.49 16.40 3.11
N LEU A 21 -20.82 16.56 2.97
CA LEU A 21 -21.67 17.13 3.99
C LEU A 21 -21.79 16.21 5.22
N ASP A 22 -21.69 16.79 6.41
CA ASP A 22 -21.70 16.02 7.65
C ASP A 22 -23.03 15.29 7.87
N GLU A 23 -24.16 15.89 7.48
CA GLU A 23 -25.47 15.23 7.51
C GLU A 23 -25.52 13.97 6.62
N VAL A 24 -24.89 14.00 5.44
CA VAL A 24 -24.84 12.85 4.52
C VAL A 24 -23.94 11.77 5.09
N LYS A 25 -22.78 12.15 5.66
CA LYS A 25 -21.87 11.22 6.35
C LYS A 25 -22.55 10.56 7.54
N GLU A 26 -23.29 11.34 8.35
CA GLU A 26 -23.99 10.79 9.51
C GLU A 26 -25.12 9.84 9.09
N LYS A 27 -25.94 10.19 8.10
CA LYS A 27 -26.95 9.26 7.52
C LYS A 27 -26.30 7.96 7.00
N ALA A 28 -25.14 8.05 6.36
CA ALA A 28 -24.42 6.88 5.91
C ALA A 28 -23.97 5.98 7.08
N LYS A 29 -23.39 6.57 8.15
CA LYS A 29 -23.05 5.85 9.38
C LYS A 29 -24.24 5.17 10.02
N GLN A 30 -25.37 5.89 10.18
CA GLN A 30 -26.59 5.34 10.75
C GLN A 30 -27.15 4.18 9.90
N THR A 31 -27.08 4.31 8.60
CA THR A 31 -27.48 3.24 7.67
C THR A 31 -26.59 2.00 7.82
N CYS A 32 -25.28 2.19 7.92
CA CYS A 32 -24.34 1.10 8.16
C CYS A 32 -24.56 0.44 9.52
N LEU A 33 -24.76 1.24 10.58
CA LEU A 33 -25.05 0.74 11.92
C LEU A 33 -26.33 -0.10 11.94
N LYS A 34 -27.40 0.38 11.30
CA LYS A 34 -28.68 -0.34 11.21
C LYS A 34 -28.61 -1.64 10.42
N ARG A 35 -27.83 -1.67 9.32
CA ARG A 35 -27.77 -2.83 8.43
C ARG A 35 -26.71 -3.86 8.83
N PHE A 36 -25.60 -3.41 9.38
CA PHE A 36 -24.39 -4.22 9.58
C PHE A 36 -23.88 -4.20 11.03
N GLY A 37 -24.50 -3.42 11.93
CA GLY A 37 -24.06 -3.31 13.33
C GLY A 37 -22.74 -2.52 13.51
N VAL A 38 -22.25 -1.85 12.46
CA VAL A 38 -20.98 -1.10 12.46
C VAL A 38 -21.14 0.25 11.78
N THR A 39 -20.32 1.22 12.13
CA THR A 39 -20.42 2.59 11.61
C THR A 39 -19.88 2.76 10.18
N SER A 40 -19.23 1.72 9.62
CA SER A 40 -18.70 1.72 8.26
C SER A 40 -18.88 0.36 7.62
N SER A 41 -19.22 0.33 6.33
CA SER A 41 -19.20 -0.91 5.53
C SER A 41 -17.80 -1.51 5.37
N MET A 42 -16.74 -0.72 5.60
CA MET A 42 -15.35 -1.16 5.57
C MET A 42 -14.86 -1.55 6.98
N ASN A 43 -15.57 -2.46 7.62
CA ASN A 43 -15.11 -3.09 8.87
C ASN A 43 -14.10 -4.23 8.59
N GLN A 44 -13.45 -4.74 9.64
CA GLN A 44 -12.43 -5.77 9.52
C GLN A 44 -12.94 -7.03 8.78
N GLU A 45 -14.15 -7.47 9.07
CA GLU A 45 -14.76 -8.62 8.41
C GLU A 45 -14.93 -8.41 6.89
N THR A 46 -15.38 -7.21 6.50
CA THR A 46 -15.50 -6.83 5.07
C THR A 46 -14.14 -6.76 4.39
N ILE A 47 -13.14 -6.19 5.07
CA ILE A 47 -11.77 -6.11 4.58
C ILE A 47 -11.21 -7.53 4.38
N ASP A 48 -11.41 -8.42 5.33
CA ASP A 48 -10.95 -9.81 5.24
C ASP A 48 -11.63 -10.55 4.08
N LYS A 49 -12.94 -10.40 3.91
CA LYS A 49 -13.67 -10.95 2.74
C LYS A 49 -13.15 -10.42 1.40
N ILE A 50 -12.84 -9.12 1.32
CA ILE A 50 -12.24 -8.52 0.12
C ILE A 50 -10.86 -9.11 -0.13
N HIS A 51 -10.04 -9.25 0.90
CA HIS A 51 -8.71 -9.86 0.80
C HIS A 51 -8.80 -11.32 0.35
N ASP A 52 -9.70 -12.11 0.92
CA ASP A 52 -9.89 -13.49 0.55
C ASP A 52 -10.41 -13.65 -0.89
N ALA A 53 -11.35 -12.80 -1.30
CA ALA A 53 -11.79 -12.75 -2.69
C ALA A 53 -10.66 -12.39 -3.66
N LYS A 54 -9.81 -11.39 -3.30
CA LYS A 54 -8.63 -11.02 -4.09
C LYS A 54 -7.59 -12.14 -4.14
N LYS A 55 -7.36 -12.87 -3.05
CA LYS A 55 -6.50 -14.05 -3.04
C LYS A 55 -7.05 -15.14 -3.96
N LYS A 56 -8.35 -15.45 -3.82
CA LYS A 56 -9.02 -16.50 -4.60
C LYS A 56 -9.00 -16.23 -6.11
N ASN A 57 -9.16 -14.97 -6.53
CA ASN A 57 -9.10 -14.58 -7.94
C ASN A 57 -7.68 -14.19 -8.41
N GLY A 58 -6.69 -14.33 -7.52
CA GLY A 58 -5.30 -14.08 -7.84
C GLY A 58 -4.90 -12.62 -8.03
N SER A 59 -5.73 -11.65 -7.62
CA SER A 59 -5.45 -10.20 -7.77
C SER A 59 -4.90 -9.54 -6.49
N TYR A 60 -4.67 -10.29 -5.42
CA TYR A 60 -4.16 -9.75 -4.17
C TYR A 60 -2.66 -9.45 -4.25
N GLY A 61 -2.27 -8.22 -3.90
CA GLY A 61 -0.86 -7.82 -3.84
C GLY A 61 -0.13 -7.97 -5.18
N LYS A 62 -0.80 -7.68 -6.32
CA LYS A 62 -0.19 -7.82 -7.65
C LYS A 62 -0.14 -6.48 -8.36
N SER A 63 1.07 -6.00 -8.59
CA SER A 63 1.37 -5.01 -9.61
C SER A 63 2.02 -5.69 -10.83
N LYS A 64 2.05 -5.02 -11.98
CA LYS A 64 2.74 -5.54 -13.19
C LYS A 64 4.24 -5.73 -12.93
N GLU A 65 4.83 -4.86 -12.12
CA GLU A 65 6.24 -4.92 -11.75
C GLU A 65 6.51 -6.08 -10.80
N GLU A 66 5.69 -6.29 -9.78
CA GLU A 66 5.78 -7.46 -8.91
C GLU A 66 5.58 -8.77 -9.67
N ASP A 67 4.68 -8.83 -10.66
CA ASP A 67 4.51 -10.03 -11.50
C ASP A 67 5.76 -10.31 -12.35
N ALA A 68 6.44 -9.28 -12.85
CA ALA A 68 7.70 -9.44 -13.58
C ALA A 68 8.82 -9.94 -12.66
N ILE A 69 8.95 -9.38 -11.46
CA ILE A 69 9.92 -9.82 -10.43
C ILE A 69 9.65 -11.27 -10.05
N TYR A 70 8.40 -11.61 -9.76
CA TYR A 70 7.99 -12.98 -9.43
C TYR A 70 8.35 -13.97 -10.55
N GLY A 71 8.06 -13.62 -11.81
CA GLY A 71 8.42 -14.45 -12.96
C GLY A 71 9.92 -14.71 -13.05
N ALA A 72 10.73 -13.68 -12.81
CA ALA A 72 12.20 -13.81 -12.79
C ALA A 72 12.68 -14.71 -11.64
N LEU A 73 12.12 -14.53 -10.42
CA LEU A 73 12.44 -15.37 -9.25
C LEU A 73 12.05 -16.82 -9.49
N VAL A 74 10.85 -17.08 -9.99
CA VAL A 74 10.39 -18.45 -10.29
C VAL A 74 11.24 -19.11 -11.37
N THR A 75 11.66 -18.36 -12.39
CA THR A 75 12.54 -18.88 -13.44
C THR A 75 13.88 -19.34 -12.87
N LYS A 76 14.39 -18.66 -11.85
CA LYS A 76 15.69 -18.95 -11.25
C LYS A 76 15.65 -20.02 -10.15
N PHE A 77 14.64 -19.97 -9.28
CA PHE A 77 14.56 -20.80 -8.07
C PHE A 77 13.46 -21.86 -8.11
N GLY A 78 12.52 -21.77 -9.07
CA GLY A 78 11.35 -22.63 -9.11
C GLY A 78 10.18 -22.07 -8.29
N VAL A 79 8.96 -22.47 -8.66
CA VAL A 79 7.73 -21.95 -8.03
C VAL A 79 7.56 -22.35 -6.57
N ASP A 80 8.08 -23.51 -6.19
CA ASP A 80 7.95 -24.06 -4.84
C ASP A 80 8.87 -23.35 -3.83
N ASP A 81 9.92 -22.67 -4.30
CA ASP A 81 10.87 -21.94 -3.47
C ASP A 81 10.45 -20.48 -3.19
N ILE A 82 9.51 -19.95 -3.96
CA ILE A 82 9.10 -18.55 -3.89
C ILE A 82 7.72 -18.40 -3.27
N GLU A 83 7.63 -17.64 -2.18
CA GLU A 83 6.35 -17.22 -1.60
C GLU A 83 6.12 -15.72 -1.81
N ARG A 84 4.89 -15.37 -2.22
CA ARG A 84 4.43 -13.97 -2.32
C ARG A 84 3.62 -13.60 -1.10
N GLN A 85 3.70 -12.33 -0.69
CA GLN A 85 2.95 -11.80 0.46
C GLN A 85 3.16 -12.65 1.72
N TYR A 86 4.41 -13.06 1.90
CA TYR A 86 4.84 -13.97 2.96
C TYR A 86 4.67 -13.34 4.35
N LYS A 87 4.34 -14.17 5.33
CA LYS A 87 4.24 -13.79 6.74
C LYS A 87 5.12 -14.70 7.57
N ASP A 88 5.88 -14.11 8.49
CA ASP A 88 6.74 -14.79 9.43
C ASP A 88 6.64 -14.12 10.81
N GLU A 89 6.75 -14.89 11.89
CA GLU A 89 6.71 -14.32 13.25
C GLU A 89 7.89 -13.37 13.50
N ARG A 90 9.03 -13.62 12.84
CA ARG A 90 10.21 -12.74 12.85
C ARG A 90 10.00 -11.41 12.11
N TYR A 91 8.99 -11.37 11.22
CA TYR A 91 8.66 -10.20 10.41
C TYR A 91 7.13 -10.02 10.35
N PRO A 92 6.54 -9.30 11.32
CA PRO A 92 5.08 -9.21 11.47
C PRO A 92 4.38 -8.38 10.39
N PHE A 93 5.08 -8.06 9.34
CA PHE A 93 4.55 -7.43 8.12
C PHE A 93 4.31 -8.47 7.02
N ARG A 94 3.70 -8.06 5.93
CA ARG A 94 3.66 -8.88 4.71
C ARG A 94 4.87 -8.53 3.87
N CYS A 95 5.74 -9.50 3.64
CA CYS A 95 6.85 -9.39 2.72
C CYS A 95 6.37 -9.66 1.29
N ASP A 96 6.78 -8.87 0.32
CA ASP A 96 6.32 -9.04 -1.06
C ASP A 96 6.77 -10.37 -1.66
N PHE A 97 8.03 -10.76 -1.42
CA PHE A 97 8.59 -12.05 -1.83
C PHE A 97 9.49 -12.64 -0.75
N TYR A 98 9.44 -13.95 -0.64
CA TYR A 98 10.34 -14.72 0.22
C TYR A 98 10.93 -15.88 -0.56
N ILE A 99 12.23 -16.04 -0.50
CA ILE A 99 12.97 -17.17 -1.10
C ILE A 99 13.36 -18.12 0.02
N LYS A 100 12.73 -19.29 0.06
CA LYS A 100 12.90 -20.27 1.15
C LYS A 100 14.33 -20.78 1.26
N SER A 101 14.93 -21.16 0.15
CA SER A 101 16.29 -21.70 0.11
C SER A 101 17.38 -20.74 0.59
N LEU A 102 17.11 -19.43 0.56
CA LEU A 102 18.02 -18.38 0.98
C LEU A 102 17.62 -17.71 2.30
N ASP A 103 16.47 -18.09 2.89
CA ASP A 103 15.81 -17.35 3.98
C ASP A 103 15.80 -15.83 3.70
N LEU A 104 15.51 -15.45 2.45
CA LEU A 104 15.61 -14.08 1.98
C LEU A 104 14.25 -13.41 1.86
N PHE A 105 14.09 -12.31 2.58
CA PHE A 105 12.93 -11.43 2.54
C PHE A 105 13.18 -10.30 1.55
N ILE A 106 12.28 -10.10 0.60
CA ILE A 106 12.38 -9.06 -0.43
C ILE A 106 11.15 -8.16 -0.38
N GLU A 107 11.37 -6.87 -0.14
CA GLU A 107 10.36 -5.81 -0.25
C GLU A 107 10.57 -5.04 -1.55
N TYR A 108 9.50 -4.84 -2.31
CA TYR A 108 9.51 -4.04 -3.53
C TYR A 108 8.80 -2.70 -3.30
N ASN A 109 9.57 -1.66 -3.15
CA ASN A 109 9.13 -0.32 -2.79
C ASN A 109 9.09 0.59 -4.03
N GLY A 110 7.95 0.60 -4.73
CA GLY A 110 7.77 1.45 -5.91
C GLY A 110 7.49 2.92 -5.58
N PHE A 111 7.24 3.73 -6.62
CA PHE A 111 7.10 5.18 -6.50
C PHE A 111 5.96 5.67 -5.60
N TRP A 112 4.77 5.08 -5.74
CA TRP A 112 3.53 5.67 -5.22
C TRP A 112 3.47 5.88 -3.71
N SER A 113 4.17 5.07 -2.94
CA SER A 113 4.15 5.14 -1.48
C SER A 113 5.54 5.23 -0.86
N HIS A 114 6.61 5.14 -1.65
CA HIS A 114 7.97 4.95 -1.15
C HIS A 114 9.01 5.92 -1.77
N ASN A 115 8.61 6.75 -2.73
CA ASN A 115 9.45 7.75 -3.41
C ASN A 115 10.81 7.20 -3.94
N PHE A 116 10.86 5.93 -4.37
CA PHE A 116 12.02 5.23 -4.94
C PHE A 116 13.28 5.14 -4.05
N HIS A 117 13.20 5.49 -2.78
CA HIS A 117 14.32 5.37 -1.85
C HIS A 117 13.87 5.35 -0.39
N ALA A 118 14.76 4.93 0.49
CA ALA A 118 14.54 4.95 1.92
C ALA A 118 14.42 6.40 2.43
N TYR A 119 13.39 6.68 3.23
CA TYR A 119 13.20 7.99 3.85
C TYR A 119 14.40 8.38 4.75
N ASP A 120 14.95 9.57 4.53
CA ASP A 120 15.96 10.19 5.39
C ASP A 120 15.39 11.48 6.01
N PRO A 121 15.15 11.53 7.33
CA PRO A 121 14.62 12.71 8.01
C PRO A 121 15.57 13.92 7.96
N ASN A 122 16.85 13.73 7.62
CA ASN A 122 17.83 14.80 7.49
C ASN A 122 17.93 15.37 6.07
N SER A 123 17.39 14.65 5.08
CA SER A 123 17.37 15.06 3.67
C SER A 123 16.43 16.26 3.46
N GLU A 124 16.91 17.37 2.91
CA GLU A 124 16.08 18.51 2.55
C GLU A 124 15.11 18.16 1.40
N ILE A 125 15.52 17.27 0.49
CA ILE A 125 14.67 16.79 -0.61
C ILE A 125 13.48 16.01 -0.04
N ASP A 126 13.70 15.14 0.94
CA ASP A 126 12.63 14.35 1.55
C ASP A 126 11.69 15.23 2.37
N LYS A 127 12.22 16.23 3.07
CA LYS A 127 11.39 17.21 3.78
C LYS A 127 10.51 17.99 2.81
N GLN A 128 11.03 18.39 1.65
CA GLN A 128 10.26 19.04 0.61
C GLN A 128 9.16 18.10 0.06
N THR A 129 9.51 16.86 -0.28
CA THR A 129 8.53 15.84 -0.73
C THR A 129 7.42 15.64 0.28
N ILE A 130 7.75 15.56 1.58
CA ILE A 130 6.76 15.45 2.65
C ILE A 130 5.84 16.67 2.68
N ALA A 131 6.40 17.89 2.53
CA ALA A 131 5.58 19.11 2.50
C ALA A 131 4.62 19.12 1.30
N GLU A 132 5.09 18.71 0.12
CA GLU A 132 4.27 18.57 -1.09
C GLU A 132 3.15 17.52 -0.91
N TRP A 133 3.47 16.34 -0.38
CA TRP A 133 2.48 15.29 -0.12
C TRP A 133 1.44 15.70 0.93
N LYS A 134 1.84 16.46 1.95
CA LYS A 134 0.90 17.03 2.93
C LYS A 134 -0.06 18.03 2.27
N ALA A 135 0.46 18.94 1.45
CA ALA A 135 -0.36 19.90 0.71
C ALA A 135 -1.34 19.20 -0.23
N MET A 136 -0.91 18.12 -0.91
CA MET A 136 -1.78 17.30 -1.75
C MET A 136 -2.86 16.60 -0.93
N TYR A 137 -2.54 16.07 0.25
CA TYR A 137 -3.53 15.49 1.16
C TYR A 137 -4.55 16.54 1.61
N GLU A 138 -4.11 17.72 2.03
CA GLU A 138 -4.97 18.83 2.45
C GLU A 138 -5.89 19.34 1.32
N SER A 139 -5.43 19.24 0.06
CA SER A 139 -6.25 19.54 -1.12
C SER A 139 -7.26 18.45 -1.50
N GLY A 140 -7.37 17.37 -0.71
CA GLY A 140 -8.38 16.32 -0.88
C GLY A 140 -7.90 15.05 -1.59
N HIS A 141 -6.59 14.87 -1.74
CA HIS A 141 -6.01 13.65 -2.31
C HIS A 141 -5.65 12.64 -1.20
N ASP A 142 -6.63 11.93 -0.69
CA ASP A 142 -6.55 11.08 0.51
C ASP A 142 -5.45 10.00 0.46
N HIS A 143 -5.05 9.54 -0.73
CA HIS A 143 -4.00 8.52 -0.86
C HIS A 143 -2.63 9.00 -0.32
N TYR A 144 -2.34 10.31 -0.36
CA TYR A 144 -1.08 10.85 0.18
C TYR A 144 -0.96 10.69 1.70
N LYS A 145 -2.08 10.63 2.43
CA LYS A 145 -2.07 10.29 3.87
C LYS A 145 -1.43 8.93 4.12
N ASN A 146 -1.81 7.93 3.29
CA ASN A 146 -1.23 6.60 3.41
C ASN A 146 0.23 6.59 2.97
N SER A 147 0.56 7.24 1.86
CA SER A 147 1.94 7.34 1.36
C SER A 147 2.88 7.97 2.38
N LEU A 148 2.48 9.08 3.02
CA LEU A 148 3.23 9.69 4.11
C LEU A 148 3.50 8.69 5.24
N ARG A 149 2.46 7.99 5.73
CA ARG A 149 2.61 7.01 6.81
C ARG A 149 3.52 5.83 6.40
N VAL A 150 3.35 5.32 5.18
CA VAL A 150 4.14 4.20 4.68
C VAL A 150 5.61 4.58 4.64
N TRP A 151 5.95 5.63 3.92
CA TRP A 151 7.33 6.03 3.69
C TRP A 151 8.07 6.49 4.95
N THR A 152 7.39 7.27 5.84
CA THR A 152 8.06 7.88 7.01
C THR A 152 7.96 7.06 8.29
N VAL A 153 7.06 6.09 8.36
CA VAL A 153 6.83 5.30 9.59
C VAL A 153 6.93 3.80 9.34
N THR A 154 6.13 3.29 8.36
CA THR A 154 6.02 1.84 8.18
C THR A 154 7.31 1.23 7.62
N ASP A 155 7.91 1.83 6.59
CA ASP A 155 9.15 1.31 5.99
C ASP A 155 10.36 1.40 6.93
N PRO A 156 10.58 2.52 7.66
CA PRO A 156 11.58 2.55 8.72
C PRO A 156 11.39 1.46 9.78
N LEU A 157 10.14 1.21 10.20
CA LEU A 157 9.84 0.15 11.16
C LEU A 157 10.11 -1.25 10.60
N LYS A 158 9.78 -1.51 9.33
CA LYS A 158 10.10 -2.76 8.62
C LYS A 158 11.61 -3.01 8.63
N ARG A 159 12.42 -2.01 8.25
CA ARG A 159 13.89 -2.08 8.26
C ARG A 159 14.45 -2.34 9.64
N GLN A 160 13.95 -1.61 10.64
CA GLN A 160 14.37 -1.80 12.03
C GLN A 160 14.07 -3.22 12.50
N THR A 161 12.85 -3.73 12.27
CA THR A 161 12.44 -5.09 12.64
C THR A 161 13.31 -6.15 11.96
N ALA A 162 13.58 -5.99 10.67
CA ALA A 162 14.45 -6.90 9.93
C ALA A 162 15.87 -6.94 10.52
N LYS A 163 16.41 -5.77 10.88
CA LYS A 163 17.73 -5.65 11.53
C LYS A 163 17.76 -6.27 12.93
N GLU A 164 16.76 -5.98 13.76
CA GLU A 164 16.66 -6.50 15.14
C GLU A 164 16.55 -8.01 15.16
N ASN A 165 15.85 -8.60 14.20
CA ASN A 165 15.68 -10.05 14.07
C ASN A 165 16.75 -10.73 13.19
N ASN A 166 17.79 -10.00 12.76
CA ASN A 166 18.88 -10.49 11.91
C ASN A 166 18.39 -11.21 10.65
N LEU A 167 17.35 -10.69 9.99
CA LEU A 167 16.80 -11.27 8.78
C LEU A 167 17.72 -11.00 7.58
N ASN A 168 17.81 -11.97 6.68
CA ASN A 168 18.32 -11.74 5.35
C ASN A 168 17.25 -10.94 4.56
N PHE A 169 17.43 -9.63 4.49
CA PHE A 169 16.39 -8.68 4.06
C PHE A 169 16.94 -7.71 3.02
N VAL A 170 16.19 -7.49 1.96
CA VAL A 170 16.53 -6.53 0.90
C VAL A 170 15.31 -5.69 0.51
N GLU A 171 15.54 -4.41 0.27
CA GLU A 171 14.57 -3.49 -0.34
C GLU A 171 15.00 -3.16 -1.77
N LEU A 172 14.07 -3.22 -2.71
CA LEU A 172 14.27 -2.94 -4.12
C LEU A 172 13.33 -1.80 -4.53
N TRP A 173 13.87 -0.78 -5.20
CA TRP A 173 13.16 0.49 -5.36
C TRP A 173 12.60 0.71 -6.76
N ASN A 174 13.07 -0.04 -7.75
CA ASN A 174 12.57 0.01 -9.12
C ASN A 174 12.75 -1.34 -9.83
N LEU A 175 11.97 -1.55 -10.87
CA LEU A 175 11.94 -2.82 -11.60
C LEU A 175 13.31 -3.21 -12.18
N LYS A 176 14.07 -2.24 -12.70
CA LYS A 176 15.39 -2.52 -13.27
C LYS A 176 16.35 -3.05 -12.22
N GLU A 177 16.45 -2.38 -11.09
CA GLU A 177 17.24 -2.81 -9.94
C GLU A 177 16.83 -4.21 -9.47
N ALA A 178 15.53 -4.45 -9.33
CA ALA A 178 14.99 -5.73 -8.89
C ALA A 178 15.37 -6.88 -9.84
N LEU A 179 15.24 -6.68 -11.15
CA LEU A 179 15.59 -7.69 -12.13
C LEU A 179 17.11 -7.94 -12.20
N GLU A 180 17.93 -6.88 -12.04
CA GLU A 180 19.38 -7.05 -11.93
C GLU A 180 19.76 -7.78 -10.63
N PHE A 181 19.17 -7.43 -9.50
CA PHE A 181 19.38 -8.12 -8.23
C PHE A 181 19.07 -9.62 -8.35
N VAL A 182 17.92 -9.99 -8.93
CA VAL A 182 17.58 -11.41 -9.15
C VAL A 182 18.65 -12.16 -9.95
N LYS A 183 19.33 -11.52 -10.90
CA LYS A 183 20.43 -12.17 -11.66
C LYS A 183 21.64 -12.45 -10.78
N THR A 184 21.91 -11.61 -9.76
CA THR A 184 23.09 -11.76 -8.87
C THR A 184 22.91 -12.83 -7.79
N LEU A 185 21.67 -13.15 -7.42
CA LEU A 185 21.36 -14.23 -6.48
C LEU A 185 21.82 -15.59 -7.03
#